data_8ad4fb6661a079f4d7ebd93e0324df3a
#
_entry.id   8ad4fb6661a079f4d7ebd93e0324df3a
#
_cell.length_a   1.000
_cell.length_b   1.000
_cell.length_c   1.000
_cell.angle_alpha   90.00
_cell.angle_beta   90.00
_cell.angle_gamma   90.00
#
_symmetry.space_group_name_H-M   'P 1'
#
loop_
_entity.id
_entity.type
_entity.pdbx_description
1 polymer ?
#
loop_
_entity_poly.entity_id
_entity_poly.type
_entity_poly.pdbx_seq_one_letter_code
_entity_poly.pdbx_strand_id
1 'polypeptide(L)'
;MPPETSEIKKAVEKALGDKKERKFTESFDLHIGLKGVDLKDPSKRFRVEVLLPHKLTKDVRLCVIADEATLTKAKAAGVKNTLNETELEDLVRNPSEAKTFIDGIDYFLAIPQMMATVGRLLGRFLGPAGKMPAVMPPQADVNDFVTRYGRTCRVRLRQNPVIHTRVAMEDMSIDQIVDNVRTILSEVENRMEQGANNIRNMFVKTTMGPAIKIGV
;
A
#
# COMPACT_ATOMS: atom_id res chain seq x y z
N MET A 1 5.38 13.55 21.41
CA MET A 1 4.32 12.62 21.86
C MET A 1 3.50 12.22 20.63
N PRO A 2 3.00 10.98 20.54
CA PRO A 2 2.05 10.63 19.49
C PRO A 2 0.82 11.56 19.61
N PRO A 3 0.18 11.91 18.48
CA PRO A 3 -0.99 12.78 18.50
C PRO A 3 -2.14 12.10 19.23
N GLU A 4 -2.90 12.89 19.99
CA GLU A 4 -4.11 12.38 20.61
C GLU A 4 -5.17 12.01 19.56
N THR A 5 -6.00 11.03 19.87
CA THR A 5 -7.11 10.61 18.99
C THR A 5 -8.04 11.79 18.65
N SER A 6 -8.23 12.71 19.60
CA SER A 6 -9.02 13.92 19.42
C SER A 6 -8.45 14.88 18.37
N GLU A 7 -7.12 14.99 18.30
CA GLU A 7 -6.42 15.84 17.33
C GLU A 7 -6.51 15.25 15.91
N ILE A 8 -6.31 13.93 15.80
CA ILE A 8 -6.49 13.22 14.53
C ILE A 8 -7.93 13.40 14.03
N LYS A 9 -8.92 13.23 14.91
CA LYS A 9 -10.34 13.36 14.57
C LYS A 9 -10.67 14.76 14.06
N LYS A 10 -10.24 15.81 14.75
CA LYS A 10 -10.42 17.21 14.31
C LYS A 10 -9.78 17.49 12.95
N ALA A 11 -8.57 16.97 12.72
CA ALA A 11 -7.89 17.15 11.43
C ALA A 11 -8.61 16.43 10.29
N VAL A 12 -9.13 15.22 10.53
CA VAL A 12 -9.92 14.44 9.57
C VAL A 12 -11.24 15.15 9.26
N GLU A 13 -11.99 15.59 10.27
CA GLU A 13 -13.22 16.36 10.11
C GLU A 13 -13.00 17.62 9.27
N LYS A 14 -11.95 18.36 9.56
CA LYS A 14 -11.61 19.58 8.80
C LYS A 14 -11.23 19.25 7.36
N ALA A 15 -10.43 18.20 7.11
CA ALA A 15 -10.05 17.79 5.75
C ALA A 15 -11.24 17.34 4.90
N LEU A 16 -12.24 16.71 5.53
CA LEU A 16 -13.50 16.33 4.86
C LEU A 16 -14.42 17.54 4.66
N GLY A 17 -14.46 18.49 5.61
CA GLY A 17 -15.26 19.70 5.51
C GLY A 17 -14.76 20.69 4.46
N ASP A 18 -13.46 20.82 4.32
CA ASP A 18 -12.81 21.75 3.37
C ASP A 18 -12.75 21.20 1.92
N LYS A 19 -13.24 19.98 1.69
CA LYS A 19 -13.26 19.38 0.35
C LYS A 19 -14.30 20.04 -0.56
N LYS A 20 -13.95 20.14 -1.84
CA LYS A 20 -14.91 20.51 -2.89
C LYS A 20 -15.55 19.25 -3.46
N GLU A 21 -16.82 19.32 -3.81
CA GLU A 21 -17.52 18.22 -4.48
C GLU A 21 -16.84 17.83 -5.80
N ARG A 22 -16.63 16.55 -6.02
CA ARG A 22 -15.91 15.98 -7.17
C ARG A 22 -16.74 14.88 -7.83
N LYS A 23 -16.42 14.58 -9.08
CA LYS A 23 -17.07 13.50 -9.85
C LYS A 23 -16.46 12.10 -9.57
N PHE A 24 -15.58 11.98 -8.61
CA PHE A 24 -14.93 10.72 -8.22
C PHE A 24 -14.72 10.69 -6.72
N THR A 25 -14.69 9.49 -6.14
CA THR A 25 -14.39 9.29 -4.71
C THR A 25 -12.92 9.55 -4.45
N GLU A 26 -12.61 10.55 -3.62
CA GLU A 26 -11.23 10.91 -3.29
C GLU A 26 -10.61 9.91 -2.32
N SER A 27 -9.31 9.65 -2.44
CA SER A 27 -8.55 8.97 -1.40
C SER A 27 -8.18 9.94 -0.28
N PHE A 28 -8.05 9.40 0.92
CA PHE A 28 -7.59 10.12 2.09
C PHE A 28 -6.14 9.73 2.37
N ASP A 29 -5.23 10.68 2.28
CA ASP A 29 -3.80 10.46 2.35
C ASP A 29 -3.22 11.02 3.66
N LEU A 30 -2.29 10.25 4.24
CA LEU A 30 -1.48 10.63 5.39
C LEU A 30 -0.05 10.93 4.94
N HIS A 31 0.47 12.07 5.35
CA HIS A 31 1.83 12.51 5.12
C HIS A 31 2.55 12.68 6.45
N ILE A 32 3.66 11.98 6.63
CA ILE A 32 4.48 12.04 7.85
C ILE A 32 5.86 12.56 7.49
N GLY A 33 6.21 13.73 8.00
CA GLY A 33 7.56 14.28 7.92
C GLY A 33 8.40 13.77 9.09
N LEU A 34 9.59 13.24 8.81
CA LEU A 34 10.51 12.70 9.78
C LEU A 34 11.67 13.66 10.04
N LYS A 35 12.33 13.52 11.18
CA LYS A 35 13.56 14.23 11.59
C LYS A 35 14.54 13.28 12.26
N GLY A 36 15.83 13.62 12.22
CA GLY A 36 16.85 12.83 12.92
C GLY A 36 17.11 11.44 12.33
N VAL A 37 16.73 11.21 11.05
CA VAL A 37 16.94 9.93 10.36
C VAL A 37 18.00 10.12 9.27
N ASP A 38 19.12 9.42 9.38
CA ASP A 38 20.15 9.41 8.34
C ASP A 38 19.75 8.40 7.23
N LEU A 39 19.18 8.93 6.15
CA LEU A 39 18.74 8.14 5.01
C LEU A 39 19.86 7.82 4.00
N LYS A 40 21.11 8.26 4.25
CA LYS A 40 22.26 7.81 3.46
C LYS A 40 22.53 6.34 3.74
N ASP A 41 22.28 5.91 4.99
CA ASP A 41 22.34 4.50 5.37
C ASP A 41 21.13 3.73 4.81
N PRO A 42 21.35 2.73 3.91
CA PRO A 42 20.26 1.92 3.36
C PRO A 42 19.47 1.14 4.42
N SER A 43 20.10 0.80 5.55
CA SER A 43 19.45 0.03 6.64
C SER A 43 18.31 0.78 7.32
N LYS A 44 18.35 2.12 7.27
CA LYS A 44 17.32 2.99 7.84
C LYS A 44 16.13 3.24 6.89
N ARG A 45 16.27 2.79 5.63
CA ARG A 45 15.19 2.81 4.66
C ARG A 45 14.35 1.56 4.83
N PHE A 46 13.05 1.69 4.81
CA PHE A 46 12.17 0.53 4.93
C PHE A 46 10.97 0.61 3.99
N ARG A 47 10.44 -0.56 3.76
CA ARG A 47 9.15 -0.76 3.11
C ARG A 47 8.40 -1.83 3.89
N VAL A 48 7.21 -1.48 4.33
CA VAL A 48 6.35 -2.38 5.09
C VAL A 48 4.93 -2.36 4.54
N GLU A 49 4.29 -3.50 4.63
CA GLU A 49 2.87 -3.67 4.33
C GLU A 49 2.12 -3.74 5.66
N VAL A 50 1.34 -2.71 5.94
CA VAL A 50 0.56 -2.56 7.17
C VAL A 50 -0.85 -3.03 6.93
N LEU A 51 -1.32 -3.96 7.75
CA LEU A 51 -2.71 -4.42 7.71
C LEU A 51 -3.57 -3.42 8.48
N LEU A 52 -4.48 -2.77 7.77
CA LEU A 52 -5.40 -1.80 8.34
C LEU A 52 -6.60 -2.49 9.02
N PRO A 53 -7.13 -1.94 10.13
CA PRO A 53 -8.36 -2.45 10.75
C PRO A 53 -9.57 -2.38 9.81
N HIS A 54 -9.69 -1.30 9.06
CA HIS A 54 -10.81 -1.08 8.15
C HIS A 54 -10.37 -1.17 6.69
N LYS A 55 -11.15 -1.94 5.89
CA LYS A 55 -10.91 -2.12 4.46
C LYS A 55 -11.12 -0.79 3.73
N LEU A 56 -10.20 -0.47 2.80
CA LEU A 56 -10.42 0.61 1.85
C LEU A 56 -11.57 0.22 0.91
N THR A 57 -12.48 1.15 0.64
CA THR A 57 -13.65 0.90 -0.24
C THR A 57 -13.26 0.67 -1.68
N LYS A 58 -12.11 1.14 -2.10
CA LYS A 58 -11.57 0.90 -3.44
C LYS A 58 -11.04 -0.52 -3.57
N ASP A 59 -11.49 -1.22 -4.61
CA ASP A 59 -10.99 -2.55 -4.94
C ASP A 59 -9.50 -2.51 -5.30
N VAL A 60 -8.77 -3.46 -4.71
CA VAL A 60 -7.35 -3.66 -4.95
C VAL A 60 -7.18 -4.59 -6.16
N ARG A 61 -6.36 -4.17 -7.11
CA ARG A 61 -6.04 -4.97 -8.28
C ARG A 61 -4.90 -5.92 -7.95
N LEU A 62 -5.25 -7.18 -7.72
CA LEU A 62 -4.31 -8.26 -7.47
C LEU A 62 -3.97 -9.00 -8.76
N CYS A 63 -2.73 -9.46 -8.86
CA CYS A 63 -2.29 -10.41 -9.86
C CYS A 63 -1.69 -11.63 -9.16
N VAL A 64 -2.17 -12.83 -9.53
CA VAL A 64 -1.66 -14.11 -9.03
C VAL A 64 -0.84 -14.78 -10.11
N ILE A 65 0.39 -15.16 -9.76
CA ILE A 65 1.33 -15.85 -10.64
C ILE A 65 1.53 -17.28 -10.08
N ALA A 66 0.98 -18.26 -10.75
CA ALA A 66 0.96 -19.63 -10.24
C ALA A 66 0.80 -20.66 -11.37
N ASP A 67 0.77 -21.93 -10.97
CA ASP A 67 0.38 -23.06 -11.82
C ASP A 67 -1.12 -23.03 -12.15
N GLU A 68 -1.55 -23.72 -13.20
CA GLU A 68 -2.94 -23.70 -13.68
C GLU A 68 -3.96 -24.12 -12.62
N ALA A 69 -3.61 -25.07 -11.75
CA ALA A 69 -4.50 -25.53 -10.69
C ALA A 69 -4.78 -24.41 -9.67
N THR A 70 -3.74 -23.64 -9.28
CA THR A 70 -3.87 -22.50 -8.37
C THR A 70 -4.53 -21.32 -9.05
N LEU A 71 -4.26 -21.07 -10.35
CA LEU A 71 -4.92 -20.01 -11.11
C LEU A 71 -6.42 -20.24 -11.25
N THR A 72 -6.87 -21.49 -11.42
CA THR A 72 -8.30 -21.82 -11.44
C THR A 72 -8.98 -21.43 -10.13
N LYS A 73 -8.33 -21.73 -8.98
CA LYS A 73 -8.80 -21.31 -7.65
C LYS A 73 -8.80 -19.78 -7.51
N ALA A 74 -7.78 -19.11 -8.02
CA ALA A 74 -7.69 -17.65 -7.98
C ALA A 74 -8.80 -16.98 -8.80
N LYS A 75 -9.12 -17.50 -9.98
CA LYS A 75 -10.23 -17.03 -10.80
C LYS A 75 -11.58 -17.24 -10.10
N ALA A 76 -11.77 -18.40 -9.46
CA ALA A 76 -12.96 -18.68 -8.66
C ALA A 76 -13.10 -17.73 -7.45
N ALA A 77 -11.98 -17.28 -6.86
CA ALA A 77 -11.93 -16.27 -5.79
C ALA A 77 -12.12 -14.82 -6.30
N GLY A 78 -12.39 -14.62 -7.60
CA GLY A 78 -12.65 -13.31 -8.19
C GLY A 78 -11.41 -12.49 -8.57
N VAL A 79 -10.21 -13.10 -8.56
CA VAL A 79 -8.99 -12.43 -9.05
C VAL A 79 -9.04 -12.34 -10.58
N LYS A 80 -9.06 -11.12 -11.10
CA LYS A 80 -9.18 -10.86 -12.55
C LYS A 80 -7.86 -11.05 -13.31
N ASN A 81 -6.73 -10.78 -12.67
CA ASN A 81 -5.43 -10.82 -13.30
C ASN A 81 -4.66 -12.05 -12.80
N THR A 82 -4.40 -12.97 -13.68
CA THR A 82 -3.67 -14.20 -13.40
C THR A 82 -2.61 -14.38 -14.48
N LEU A 83 -1.44 -14.91 -14.12
CA LEU A 83 -0.36 -15.20 -15.06
C LEU A 83 0.18 -16.61 -14.81
N ASN A 84 0.28 -17.40 -15.87
CA ASN A 84 1.04 -18.63 -15.90
C ASN A 84 2.48 -18.36 -16.38
N GLU A 85 3.32 -19.37 -16.44
CA GLU A 85 4.72 -19.24 -16.86
C GLU A 85 4.85 -18.79 -18.33
N THR A 86 4.01 -19.32 -19.21
CA THR A 86 4.01 -18.97 -20.65
C THR A 86 3.57 -17.52 -20.86
N GLU A 87 2.47 -17.10 -20.22
CA GLU A 87 1.98 -15.73 -20.30
C GLU A 87 3.00 -14.72 -19.72
N LEU A 88 3.77 -15.15 -18.72
CA LEU A 88 4.83 -14.34 -18.12
C LEU A 88 6.01 -14.14 -19.08
N GLU A 89 6.39 -15.18 -19.83
CA GLU A 89 7.41 -15.08 -20.88
C GLU A 89 6.95 -14.20 -22.04
N ASP A 90 5.72 -14.33 -22.48
CA ASP A 90 5.16 -13.51 -23.55
C ASP A 90 5.09 -12.03 -23.16
N LEU A 91 4.69 -11.75 -21.92
CA LEU A 91 4.67 -10.38 -21.38
C LEU A 91 6.06 -9.73 -21.40
N VAL A 92 7.12 -10.50 -21.17
CA VAL A 92 8.50 -9.98 -21.16
C VAL A 92 9.01 -9.64 -22.56
N ARG A 93 8.49 -10.29 -23.60
CA ARG A 93 8.87 -10.00 -25.01
C ARG A 93 8.48 -8.57 -25.41
N ASN A 94 7.42 -8.01 -24.80
CA ASN A 94 6.95 -6.65 -25.04
C ASN A 94 7.13 -5.76 -23.81
N PRO A 95 8.32 -5.11 -23.62
CA PRO A 95 8.61 -4.31 -22.42
C PRO A 95 7.62 -3.19 -22.13
N SER A 96 7.02 -2.61 -23.16
CA SER A 96 6.02 -1.54 -23.03
C SER A 96 4.72 -2.06 -22.42
N GLU A 97 4.24 -3.21 -22.92
CA GLU A 97 3.05 -3.88 -22.39
C GLU A 97 3.27 -4.35 -20.96
N ALA A 98 4.45 -4.94 -20.68
CA ALA A 98 4.84 -5.36 -19.33
C ALA A 98 4.78 -4.20 -18.34
N LYS A 99 5.31 -3.03 -18.71
CA LYS A 99 5.26 -1.84 -17.85
C LYS A 99 3.83 -1.37 -17.62
N THR A 100 3.03 -1.27 -18.67
CA THR A 100 1.62 -0.84 -18.57
C THR A 100 0.81 -1.80 -17.71
N PHE A 101 1.00 -3.12 -17.89
CA PHE A 101 0.36 -4.14 -17.07
C PHE A 101 0.75 -4.03 -15.59
N ILE A 102 2.06 -3.91 -15.31
CA ILE A 102 2.58 -3.78 -13.93
C ILE A 102 2.06 -2.50 -13.28
N ASP A 103 2.01 -1.39 -14.00
CA ASP A 103 1.49 -0.13 -13.48
C ASP A 103 0.00 -0.25 -13.13
N GLY A 104 -0.73 -1.06 -13.89
CA GLY A 104 -2.13 -1.37 -13.66
C GLY A 104 -2.44 -2.24 -12.44
N ILE A 105 -1.48 -2.97 -11.87
CA ILE A 105 -1.66 -3.88 -10.73
C ILE A 105 -1.14 -3.23 -9.44
N ASP A 106 -1.85 -3.42 -8.33
CA ASP A 106 -1.45 -2.87 -7.04
C ASP A 106 -0.54 -3.84 -6.26
N TYR A 107 -0.86 -5.15 -6.26
CA TYR A 107 -0.07 -6.19 -5.61
C TYR A 107 0.06 -7.44 -6.47
N PHE A 108 1.22 -8.08 -6.36
CA PHE A 108 1.51 -9.37 -7.00
C PHE A 108 1.66 -10.45 -5.94
N LEU A 109 1.10 -11.61 -6.18
CA LEU A 109 1.26 -12.83 -5.41
C LEU A 109 1.90 -13.89 -6.29
N ALA A 110 2.84 -14.65 -5.79
CA ALA A 110 3.42 -15.75 -6.54
C ALA A 110 3.64 -16.97 -5.64
N ILE A 111 3.48 -18.16 -6.21
CA ILE A 111 3.84 -19.40 -5.52
C ILE A 111 5.37 -19.48 -5.41
N PRO A 112 5.92 -20.14 -4.35
CA PRO A 112 7.36 -20.24 -4.13
C PRO A 112 8.15 -20.73 -5.33
N GLN A 113 7.61 -21.70 -6.06
CA GLN A 113 8.23 -22.31 -7.23
C GLN A 113 8.46 -21.30 -8.38
N MET A 114 7.54 -20.35 -8.56
CA MET A 114 7.63 -19.35 -9.62
C MET A 114 8.40 -18.09 -9.22
N MET A 115 8.74 -17.91 -7.94
CA MET A 115 9.43 -16.69 -7.47
C MET A 115 10.76 -16.44 -8.18
N ALA A 116 11.54 -17.51 -8.44
CA ALA A 116 12.81 -17.38 -9.15
C ALA A 116 12.61 -16.95 -10.61
N THR A 117 11.63 -17.55 -11.30
CA THR A 117 11.26 -17.20 -12.69
C THR A 117 10.76 -15.75 -12.78
N VAL A 118 9.88 -15.33 -11.87
CA VAL A 118 9.38 -13.95 -11.81
C VAL A 118 10.51 -12.97 -11.53
N GLY A 119 11.41 -13.30 -10.59
CA GLY A 119 12.58 -12.46 -10.28
C GLY A 119 13.49 -12.27 -11.50
N ARG A 120 13.75 -13.34 -12.25
CA ARG A 120 14.57 -13.31 -13.45
C ARG A 120 13.92 -12.53 -14.60
N LEU A 121 12.64 -12.78 -14.87
CA LEU A 121 11.94 -12.22 -16.02
C LEU A 121 11.41 -10.81 -15.78
N LEU A 122 10.69 -10.58 -14.68
CA LEU A 122 10.02 -9.31 -14.38
C LEU A 122 10.73 -8.46 -13.32
N GLY A 123 11.81 -8.95 -12.70
CA GLY A 123 12.49 -8.23 -11.60
C GLY A 123 12.95 -6.83 -11.98
N ARG A 124 13.39 -6.63 -13.23
CA ARG A 124 13.80 -5.32 -13.78
C ARG A 124 12.67 -4.28 -13.82
N PHE A 125 11.41 -4.72 -13.88
CA PHE A 125 10.23 -3.87 -13.88
C PHE A 125 9.62 -3.76 -12.48
N LEU A 126 9.45 -4.88 -11.79
CA LEU A 126 8.81 -4.98 -10.48
C LEU A 126 9.66 -4.34 -9.37
N GLY A 127 10.99 -4.47 -9.45
CA GLY A 127 11.92 -3.91 -8.46
C GLY A 127 11.80 -2.39 -8.33
N PRO A 128 12.04 -1.62 -9.40
CA PRO A 128 11.92 -0.16 -9.38
C PRO A 128 10.50 0.33 -9.02
N ALA A 129 9.46 -0.35 -9.52
CA ALA A 129 8.07 -0.08 -9.16
C ALA A 129 7.78 -0.38 -7.69
N GLY A 130 8.64 -1.20 -7.06
CA GLY A 130 8.43 -1.65 -5.70
C GLY A 130 7.20 -2.56 -5.56
N LYS A 131 6.96 -3.42 -6.55
CA LYS A 131 5.81 -4.33 -6.63
C LYS A 131 6.25 -5.80 -6.70
N MET A 132 7.40 -6.13 -6.08
CA MET A 132 7.84 -7.53 -6.00
C MET A 132 6.74 -8.40 -5.39
N PRO A 133 6.50 -9.61 -5.92
CA PRO A 133 5.46 -10.50 -5.44
C PRO A 133 5.66 -10.90 -3.98
N ALA A 134 4.55 -11.03 -3.27
CA ALA A 134 4.54 -11.71 -1.98
C ALA A 134 4.37 -13.22 -2.21
N VAL A 135 4.98 -14.01 -1.35
CA VAL A 135 4.90 -15.47 -1.43
C VAL A 135 3.52 -15.95 -0.97
N MET A 136 2.87 -16.72 -1.81
CA MET A 136 1.61 -17.39 -1.50
C MET A 136 1.83 -18.91 -1.51
N PRO A 137 1.65 -19.60 -0.38
CA PRO A 137 1.72 -21.06 -0.36
C PRO A 137 0.66 -21.69 -1.31
N PRO A 138 0.97 -22.77 -2.01
CA PRO A 138 0.04 -23.39 -2.99
C PRO A 138 -1.25 -23.91 -2.35
N GLN A 139 -1.20 -24.21 -1.05
CA GLN A 139 -2.36 -24.72 -0.29
C GLN A 139 -3.17 -23.61 0.39
N ALA A 140 -2.71 -22.37 0.34
CA ALA A 140 -3.38 -21.25 1.00
C ALA A 140 -4.68 -20.88 0.29
N ASP A 141 -5.67 -20.45 1.06
CA ASP A 141 -6.90 -19.91 0.48
C ASP A 141 -6.62 -18.54 -0.15
N VAL A 142 -6.87 -18.45 -1.44
CA VAL A 142 -6.69 -17.20 -2.20
C VAL A 142 -7.63 -16.11 -1.69
N ASN A 143 -8.81 -16.46 -1.18
CA ASN A 143 -9.77 -15.50 -0.61
C ASN A 143 -9.19 -14.76 0.60
N ASP A 144 -8.43 -15.46 1.46
CA ASP A 144 -7.78 -14.83 2.60
C ASP A 144 -6.77 -13.77 2.15
N PHE A 145 -6.01 -14.07 1.10
CA PHE A 145 -5.07 -13.11 0.50
C PHE A 145 -5.81 -11.92 -0.12
N VAL A 146 -6.88 -12.15 -0.87
CA VAL A 146 -7.71 -11.06 -1.44
C VAL A 146 -8.23 -10.15 -0.34
N THR A 147 -8.77 -10.73 0.73
CA THR A 147 -9.30 -9.99 1.88
C THR A 147 -8.18 -9.21 2.59
N ARG A 148 -7.04 -9.86 2.84
CA ARG A 148 -5.88 -9.26 3.49
C ARG A 148 -5.34 -8.08 2.68
N TYR A 149 -5.08 -8.27 1.38
CA TYR A 149 -4.55 -7.19 0.53
C TYR A 149 -5.56 -6.08 0.29
N GLY A 150 -6.85 -6.36 0.38
CA GLY A 150 -7.90 -5.34 0.40
C GLY A 150 -7.83 -4.37 1.60
N ARG A 151 -7.16 -4.79 2.68
CA ARG A 151 -6.90 -3.97 3.89
C ARG A 151 -5.44 -3.52 4.00
N THR A 152 -4.58 -3.92 3.07
CA THR A 152 -3.14 -3.66 3.20
C THR A 152 -2.79 -2.30 2.62
N CYS A 153 -2.09 -1.52 3.39
CA CYS A 153 -1.48 -0.26 3.01
C CYS A 153 0.04 -0.42 2.93
N ARG A 154 0.66 0.23 1.95
CA ARG A 154 2.11 0.18 1.78
C ARG A 154 2.76 1.45 2.27
N VAL A 155 3.54 1.34 3.34
CA VAL A 155 4.35 2.42 3.93
C VAL A 155 5.80 2.28 3.47
N ARG A 156 6.38 3.36 2.95
CA ARG A 156 7.74 3.37 2.40
C ARG A 156 8.51 4.59 2.86
N LEU A 157 9.72 4.38 3.39
CA LEU A 157 10.71 5.41 3.62
C LEU A 157 11.89 5.16 2.66
N ARG A 158 12.15 6.10 1.76
CA ARG A 158 13.21 6.01 0.75
C ARG A 158 14.34 7.01 1.03
N GLN A 159 14.66 7.86 0.07
CA GLN A 159 15.74 8.86 0.13
C GLN A 159 15.35 10.14 0.86
N ASN A 160 14.07 10.47 0.88
CA ASN A 160 13.54 11.65 1.56
C ASN A 160 12.92 11.26 2.91
N PRO A 161 13.10 12.06 3.96
CA PRO A 161 12.55 11.79 5.29
C PRO A 161 11.05 12.09 5.35
N VAL A 162 10.29 11.54 4.40
CA VAL A 162 8.84 11.73 4.28
C VAL A 162 8.18 10.42 3.88
N ILE A 163 7.08 10.11 4.54
CA ILE A 163 6.20 8.99 4.23
C ILE A 163 4.90 9.54 3.69
N HIS A 164 4.48 9.02 2.54
CA HIS A 164 3.18 9.31 1.93
C HIS A 164 2.44 8.00 1.76
N THR A 165 1.22 7.93 2.29
CA THR A 165 0.43 6.71 2.21
C THR A 165 -1.06 7.00 2.22
N ARG A 166 -1.82 6.22 1.45
CA ARG A 166 -3.27 6.24 1.47
C ARG A 166 -3.77 5.46 2.68
N VAL A 167 -4.64 6.07 3.47
CA VAL A 167 -5.15 5.49 4.72
C VAL A 167 -6.64 5.16 4.68
N ALA A 168 -7.39 5.82 3.81
CA ALA A 168 -8.83 5.67 3.70
C ALA A 168 -9.35 6.16 2.35
N MET A 169 -10.66 6.06 2.17
CA MET A 169 -11.41 6.75 1.13
C MET A 169 -12.38 7.72 1.82
N GLU A 170 -12.81 8.75 1.12
CA GLU A 170 -13.67 9.82 1.67
C GLU A 170 -15.08 9.38 2.09
N ASP A 171 -15.51 8.22 1.60
CA ASP A 171 -16.81 7.60 1.91
C ASP A 171 -16.79 6.75 3.20
N MET A 172 -15.61 6.59 3.82
CA MET A 172 -15.48 5.92 5.10
C MET A 172 -15.89 6.83 6.26
N SER A 173 -16.35 6.24 7.39
CA SER A 173 -16.64 7.00 8.59
C SER A 173 -15.38 7.61 9.21
N ILE A 174 -15.54 8.75 9.88
CA ILE A 174 -14.43 9.45 10.54
C ILE A 174 -13.68 8.55 11.51
N ASP A 175 -14.40 7.76 12.31
CA ASP A 175 -13.79 6.86 13.28
C ASP A 175 -12.96 5.75 12.60
N GLN A 176 -13.43 5.20 11.47
CA GLN A 176 -12.67 4.24 10.66
C GLN A 176 -11.39 4.85 10.09
N ILE A 177 -11.45 6.09 9.62
CA ILE A 177 -10.26 6.82 9.13
C ILE A 177 -9.25 7.03 10.25
N VAL A 178 -9.72 7.45 11.43
CA VAL A 178 -8.88 7.66 12.62
C VAL A 178 -8.18 6.37 13.05
N ASP A 179 -8.89 5.25 13.10
CA ASP A 179 -8.31 3.95 13.46
C ASP A 179 -7.21 3.51 12.48
N ASN A 180 -7.46 3.69 11.18
CA ASN A 180 -6.47 3.39 10.15
C ASN A 180 -5.23 4.29 10.30
N VAL A 181 -5.41 5.59 10.53
CA VAL A 181 -4.31 6.55 10.76
C VAL A 181 -3.47 6.13 11.97
N ARG A 182 -4.12 5.80 13.10
CA ARG A 182 -3.42 5.36 14.32
C ARG A 182 -2.59 4.10 14.10
N THR A 183 -3.15 3.12 13.38
CA THR A 183 -2.43 1.88 13.06
C THR A 183 -1.15 2.15 12.27
N ILE A 184 -1.22 3.04 11.28
CA ILE A 184 -0.04 3.41 10.49
C ILE A 184 0.97 4.19 11.34
N LEU A 185 0.52 5.12 12.18
CA LEU A 185 1.42 5.88 13.06
C LEU A 185 2.15 4.96 14.02
N SER A 186 1.44 4.04 14.69
CA SER A 186 2.05 3.05 15.58
C SER A 186 3.09 2.18 14.86
N GLU A 187 2.82 1.73 13.63
CA GLU A 187 3.78 0.94 12.86
C GLU A 187 5.01 1.75 12.47
N VAL A 188 4.84 3.03 12.11
CA VAL A 188 5.96 3.94 11.81
C VAL A 188 6.79 4.19 13.06
N GLU A 189 6.17 4.48 14.21
CA GLU A 189 6.86 4.69 15.48
C GLU A 189 7.68 3.48 15.90
N ASN A 190 7.12 2.27 15.78
CA ASN A 190 7.79 1.03 16.13
C ASN A 190 9.04 0.74 15.28
N ARG A 191 9.11 1.33 14.07
CA ARG A 191 10.26 1.16 13.15
C ARG A 191 11.30 2.25 13.27
N MET A 192 11.01 3.33 13.99
CA MET A 192 11.95 4.43 14.20
C MET A 192 12.78 4.19 15.47
N GLU A 193 14.08 4.51 15.43
CA GLU A 193 15.00 4.35 16.56
C GLU A 193 14.56 5.14 17.79
N GLN A 194 14.00 6.34 17.60
CA GLN A 194 13.52 7.19 18.67
C GLN A 194 11.98 7.25 18.72
N GLY A 195 11.30 6.33 18.04
CA GLY A 195 9.84 6.26 18.02
C GLY A 195 9.18 7.56 17.57
N ALA A 196 8.23 8.04 18.35
CA ALA A 196 7.49 9.29 18.08
C ALA A 196 8.38 10.53 17.98
N ASN A 197 9.57 10.54 18.61
CA ASN A 197 10.50 11.69 18.55
C ASN A 197 11.10 11.90 17.16
N ASN A 198 11.12 10.88 16.31
CA ASN A 198 11.51 11.02 14.91
C ASN A 198 10.44 11.69 14.05
N ILE A 199 9.21 11.81 14.51
CA ILE A 199 8.15 12.48 13.77
C ILE A 199 8.32 14.00 13.97
N ARG A 200 8.39 14.72 12.85
CA ARG A 200 8.48 16.18 12.83
C ARG A 200 7.11 16.84 12.71
N ASN A 201 6.33 16.37 11.75
CA ASN A 201 4.99 16.88 11.46
C ASN A 201 4.16 15.82 10.74
N MET A 202 2.86 15.96 10.83
CA MET A 202 1.90 15.07 10.18
C MET A 202 0.80 15.88 9.52
N PHE A 203 0.37 15.45 8.36
CA PHE A 203 -0.73 16.07 7.62
C PHE A 203 -1.67 15.01 7.09
N VAL A 204 -2.94 15.33 7.09
CA VAL A 204 -3.96 14.57 6.37
C VAL A 204 -4.58 15.44 5.29
N LYS A 205 -4.98 14.82 4.21
CA LYS A 205 -5.67 15.50 3.12
C LYS A 205 -6.49 14.52 2.28
N THR A 206 -7.51 15.02 1.62
CA THR A 206 -8.12 14.33 0.48
C THR A 206 -7.26 14.57 -0.77
N THR A 207 -7.44 13.77 -1.83
CA THR A 207 -6.58 13.81 -3.04
C THR A 207 -6.40 15.23 -3.58
N MET A 208 -7.48 16.00 -3.67
CA MET A 208 -7.49 17.36 -4.22
C MET A 208 -7.73 18.45 -3.16
N GLY A 209 -7.93 18.05 -1.90
CA GLY A 209 -8.16 18.96 -0.79
C GLY A 209 -6.89 19.59 -0.22
N PRO A 210 -7.04 20.58 0.68
CA PRO A 210 -5.91 21.18 1.38
C PRO A 210 -5.28 20.19 2.38
N ALA A 211 -3.98 20.39 2.66
CA ALA A 211 -3.29 19.62 3.68
C ALA A 211 -3.60 20.20 5.07
N ILE A 212 -4.20 19.38 5.93
CA ILE A 212 -4.53 19.76 7.31
C ILE A 212 -3.51 19.12 8.24
N LYS A 213 -2.86 19.95 9.07
CA LYS A 213 -1.88 19.47 10.04
C LYS A 213 -2.57 18.73 11.19
N ILE A 214 -1.99 17.60 11.61
CA ILE A 214 -2.38 16.86 12.81
C ILE A 214 -1.45 17.31 13.95
N GLY A 215 -2.05 17.66 15.08
CA GLY A 215 -1.30 18.12 16.24
C GLY A 215 -0.69 19.52 16.07
N VAL A 216 0.01 19.96 17.09
CA VAL A 216 0.61 21.29 17.19
C VAL A 216 1.76 21.53 16.22
#